data_294b553a665e1b78ec6f6e2757876359
#
_entry.id   294b553a665e1b78ec6f6e2757876359
#
_cell.length_a   1.000
_cell.length_b   1.000
_cell.length_c   1.000
_cell.angle_alpha   90.00
_cell.angle_beta   90.00
_cell.angle_gamma   90.00
#
_symmetry.space_group_name_H-M   'P 1'
#
loop_
_entity.id
_entity.type
_entity.pdbx_description
1 polymer ?
#
loop_
_entity_poly.entity_id
_entity_poly.type
_entity_poly.pdbx_seq_one_letter_code
_entity_poly.pdbx_strand_id
1 'polypeptide(L)'
;MINHRICILGGTGFVGHHLVSRLAASGYPCRVLARRPERHRDLLLAPGTELRWSGGFETDVLKEQFRGCTAVVNLVGILNEGNGQTFQQVHVNLVEHILAAAQAVDVPRYLHMSALHAQATEGTSRYLRTKGMGEDLAHADTGMQVTSFRPSVIFGPGDGFFNRFATLLKITPVVFPLACPDARFAPVYVGDVVSAMVRALADPGCVGKRYDLCGPRIYSLKALVEYTADLIGRRRIVIGLPDVGARLQARIFQLLPGKPFTMDNYLSLQTDSICGHNNLAELGIQPQTMEALVPGYLR
;
A
#
# COMPACT_ATOMS: atom_id res chain seq x y z
N MET A 1 -12.71 23.50 20.50
CA MET A 1 -11.69 22.46 20.14
C MET A 1 -11.82 22.21 18.64
N ILE A 2 -10.78 22.51 17.88
CA ILE A 2 -10.76 22.21 16.45
C ILE A 2 -10.77 20.68 16.35
N ASN A 3 -11.83 20.14 15.76
CA ASN A 3 -11.99 18.70 15.62
C ASN A 3 -11.09 18.23 14.46
N HIS A 4 -9.85 17.83 14.75
CA HIS A 4 -8.84 17.37 13.78
C HIS A 4 -9.18 15.99 13.20
N ARG A 5 -10.42 15.81 12.74
CA ARG A 5 -10.85 14.53 12.18
C ARG A 5 -10.16 14.24 10.85
N ILE A 6 -9.67 13.02 10.72
CA ILE A 6 -8.99 12.53 9.52
C ILE A 6 -9.91 11.55 8.80
N CYS A 7 -10.21 11.80 7.53
CA CYS A 7 -10.97 10.87 6.69
C CYS A 7 -10.01 9.91 5.98
N ILE A 8 -10.28 8.60 6.06
CA ILE A 8 -9.37 7.55 5.56
C ILE A 8 -10.13 6.68 4.54
N LEU A 9 -9.71 6.75 3.29
CA LEU A 9 -10.10 5.83 2.23
C LEU A 9 -9.11 4.65 2.22
N GLY A 10 -9.65 3.43 2.17
CA GLY A 10 -8.82 2.22 2.29
C GLY A 10 -8.41 1.88 3.73
N GLY A 11 -9.03 2.52 4.73
CA GLY A 11 -8.78 2.27 6.15
C GLY A 11 -9.10 0.85 6.61
N THR A 12 -9.90 0.10 5.86
CA THR A 12 -10.21 -1.32 6.09
C THR A 12 -9.18 -2.30 5.49
N GLY A 13 -8.16 -1.80 4.81
CA GLY A 13 -7.06 -2.59 4.27
C GLY A 13 -5.94 -2.81 5.29
N PHE A 14 -4.91 -3.57 4.89
CA PHE A 14 -3.76 -3.89 5.73
C PHE A 14 -3.10 -2.64 6.36
N VAL A 15 -2.61 -1.71 5.55
CA VAL A 15 -1.99 -0.47 6.05
C VAL A 15 -2.99 0.37 6.82
N GLY A 16 -4.27 0.38 6.37
CA GLY A 16 -5.34 1.17 6.97
C GLY A 16 -5.64 0.80 8.42
N HIS A 17 -5.70 -0.49 8.75
CA HIS A 17 -5.91 -0.96 10.13
C HIS A 17 -4.80 -0.47 11.07
N HIS A 18 -3.54 -0.57 10.62
CA HIS A 18 -2.40 -0.08 11.41
C HIS A 18 -2.41 1.45 11.55
N LEU A 19 -2.78 2.18 10.48
CA LEU A 19 -2.86 3.63 10.51
C LEU A 19 -3.96 4.11 11.46
N VAL A 20 -5.17 3.54 11.39
CA VAL A 20 -6.29 3.89 12.28
C VAL A 20 -5.90 3.68 13.75
N SER A 21 -5.32 2.52 14.08
CA SER A 21 -4.85 2.23 15.43
C SER A 21 -3.80 3.25 15.90
N ARG A 22 -2.85 3.61 15.04
CA ARG A 22 -1.78 4.57 15.36
C ARG A 22 -2.31 5.98 15.54
N LEU A 23 -3.23 6.42 14.68
CA LEU A 23 -3.87 7.73 14.78
C LEU A 23 -4.71 7.85 16.06
N ALA A 24 -5.50 6.84 16.37
CA ALA A 24 -6.29 6.79 17.60
C ALA A 24 -5.38 6.87 18.85
N ALA A 25 -4.28 6.14 18.88
CA ALA A 25 -3.28 6.21 19.94
C ALA A 25 -2.61 7.59 20.04
N SER A 26 -2.56 8.34 18.94
CA SER A 26 -2.06 9.72 18.89
C SER A 26 -3.14 10.78 19.13
N GLY A 27 -4.37 10.39 19.48
CA GLY A 27 -5.47 11.29 19.79
C GLY A 27 -6.20 11.90 18.58
N TYR A 28 -5.98 11.39 17.38
CA TYR A 28 -6.68 11.85 16.18
C TYR A 28 -7.98 11.05 15.96
N PRO A 29 -9.15 11.70 15.96
CA PRO A 29 -10.39 11.03 15.57
C PRO A 29 -10.38 10.71 14.08
N CYS A 30 -10.82 9.48 13.74
CA CYS A 30 -10.80 8.98 12.39
C CYS A 30 -12.21 8.73 11.84
N ARG A 31 -12.42 9.07 10.58
CA ARG A 31 -13.56 8.63 9.77
C ARG A 31 -13.07 7.67 8.72
N VAL A 32 -13.45 6.40 8.82
CA VAL A 32 -13.04 5.36 7.88
C VAL A 32 -14.18 5.11 6.91
N LEU A 33 -13.90 5.29 5.61
CA LEU A 33 -14.86 4.98 4.56
C LEU A 33 -14.74 3.51 4.15
N ALA A 34 -15.83 2.77 4.25
CA ALA A 34 -15.89 1.36 3.96
C ALA A 34 -17.07 1.01 3.04
N ARG A 35 -16.86 0.13 2.07
CA ARG A 35 -17.93 -0.41 1.23
C ARG A 35 -18.89 -1.34 2.00
N ARG A 36 -18.39 -1.97 3.06
CA ARG A 36 -19.12 -2.92 3.93
C ARG A 36 -18.69 -2.71 5.38
N PRO A 37 -19.10 -1.60 6.02
CA PRO A 37 -18.67 -1.25 7.36
C PRO A 37 -18.99 -2.33 8.41
N GLU A 38 -20.06 -3.10 8.20
CA GLU A 38 -20.47 -4.20 9.07
C GLU A 38 -19.41 -5.31 9.22
N ARG A 39 -18.49 -5.45 8.25
CA ARG A 39 -17.41 -6.45 8.27
C ARG A 39 -16.13 -5.98 8.97
N HIS A 40 -16.07 -4.71 9.38
CA HIS A 40 -14.87 -4.07 9.91
C HIS A 40 -15.15 -3.36 11.24
N ARG A 41 -16.06 -3.93 12.05
CA ARG A 41 -16.45 -3.37 13.35
C ARG A 41 -15.32 -3.38 14.38
N ASP A 42 -14.31 -4.22 14.16
CA ASP A 42 -13.07 -4.23 14.93
C ASP A 42 -12.35 -2.88 14.95
N LEU A 43 -12.44 -2.09 13.88
CA LEU A 43 -11.90 -0.73 13.84
C LEU A 43 -12.57 0.24 14.83
N LEU A 44 -13.80 -0.04 15.27
CA LEU A 44 -14.49 0.77 16.28
C LEU A 44 -13.89 0.62 17.68
N LEU A 45 -13.03 -0.38 17.91
CA LEU A 45 -12.27 -0.53 19.15
C LEU A 45 -11.21 0.56 19.31
N ALA A 46 -10.79 1.19 18.19
CA ALA A 46 -9.86 2.31 18.22
C ALA A 46 -10.62 3.60 18.64
N PRO A 47 -10.24 4.26 19.74
CA PRO A 47 -10.96 5.43 20.26
C PRO A 47 -11.11 6.55 19.21
N GLY A 48 -12.28 7.18 19.16
CA GLY A 48 -12.54 8.28 18.23
C GLY A 48 -12.72 7.86 16.75
N THR A 49 -12.80 6.54 16.49
CA THR A 49 -13.01 6.02 15.13
C THR A 49 -14.49 5.87 14.83
N GLU A 50 -14.93 6.41 13.69
CA GLU A 50 -16.24 6.15 13.09
C GLU A 50 -16.09 5.41 11.76
N LEU A 51 -16.94 4.41 11.54
CA LEU A 51 -17.06 3.75 10.27
C LEU A 51 -18.25 4.34 9.50
N ARG A 52 -18.00 4.76 8.26
CA ARG A 52 -19.03 5.24 7.36
C ARG A 52 -19.13 4.37 6.13
N TRP A 53 -20.36 4.10 5.69
CA TRP A 53 -20.57 3.54 4.37
C TRP A 53 -20.14 4.54 3.31
N SER A 54 -19.28 4.12 2.37
CA SER A 54 -18.75 5.01 1.33
C SER A 54 -19.85 5.51 0.37
N GLY A 55 -20.89 4.73 0.14
CA GLY A 55 -21.95 5.05 -0.81
C GLY A 55 -21.52 5.02 -2.28
N GLY A 56 -20.23 5.18 -2.50
CA GLY A 56 -19.55 5.35 -3.79
C GLY A 56 -18.26 6.13 -3.59
N PHE A 57 -17.63 6.48 -4.70
CA PHE A 57 -16.41 7.30 -4.72
C PHE A 57 -16.53 8.49 -5.69
N GLU A 58 -17.73 8.82 -6.08
CA GLU A 58 -18.05 10.01 -6.87
C GLU A 58 -17.84 11.27 -6.02
N THR A 59 -17.48 12.36 -6.67
CA THR A 59 -17.13 13.62 -6.00
C THR A 59 -18.19 14.10 -5.01
N ASP A 60 -19.48 14.04 -5.36
CA ASP A 60 -20.55 14.55 -4.49
C ASP A 60 -20.73 13.67 -3.24
N VAL A 61 -20.59 12.37 -3.37
CA VAL A 61 -20.61 11.44 -2.24
C VAL A 61 -19.45 11.73 -1.30
N LEU A 62 -18.24 11.92 -1.85
CA LEU A 62 -17.04 12.19 -1.06
C LEU A 62 -17.09 13.55 -0.36
N LYS A 63 -17.68 14.59 -0.97
CA LYS A 63 -17.89 15.89 -0.31
C LYS A 63 -18.60 15.74 1.03
N GLU A 64 -19.69 14.99 1.07
CA GLU A 64 -20.45 14.74 2.31
C GLU A 64 -19.59 14.02 3.36
N GLN A 65 -18.75 13.08 2.91
CA GLN A 65 -17.87 12.34 3.81
C GLN A 65 -16.71 13.19 4.34
N PHE A 66 -16.24 14.17 3.58
CA PHE A 66 -15.08 15.00 3.95
C PHE A 66 -15.46 16.22 4.82
N ARG A 67 -16.73 16.60 4.89
CA ARG A 67 -17.18 17.71 5.75
C ARG A 67 -16.74 17.53 7.20
N GLY A 68 -16.11 18.58 7.72
CA GLY A 68 -15.59 18.63 9.09
C GLY A 68 -14.32 17.80 9.31
N CYS A 69 -13.67 17.34 8.23
CA CYS A 69 -12.35 16.73 8.30
C CYS A 69 -11.26 17.80 8.05
N THR A 70 -10.11 17.63 8.67
CA THR A 70 -8.93 18.49 8.48
C THR A 70 -7.91 17.85 7.55
N ALA A 71 -8.02 16.56 7.31
CA ALA A 71 -7.17 15.82 6.40
C ALA A 71 -7.92 14.66 5.73
N VAL A 72 -7.49 14.32 4.53
CA VAL A 72 -7.89 13.08 3.82
C VAL A 72 -6.66 12.23 3.57
N VAL A 73 -6.78 10.93 3.85
CA VAL A 73 -5.74 9.93 3.60
C VAL A 73 -6.28 8.91 2.59
N ASN A 74 -5.58 8.76 1.47
CA ASN A 74 -5.92 7.78 0.44
C ASN A 74 -4.93 6.61 0.45
N LEU A 75 -5.39 5.45 0.92
CA LEU A 75 -4.66 4.18 0.91
C LEU A 75 -5.23 3.21 -0.11
N VAL A 76 -6.22 3.63 -0.92
CA VAL A 76 -6.87 2.74 -1.87
C VAL A 76 -5.92 2.42 -3.02
N GLY A 77 -5.78 1.15 -3.30
CA GLY A 77 -4.99 0.64 -4.41
C GLY A 77 -5.30 -0.83 -4.67
N ILE A 78 -5.05 -1.26 -5.89
CA ILE A 78 -5.18 -2.66 -6.31
C ILE A 78 -3.86 -3.11 -6.96
N LEU A 79 -3.50 -4.36 -6.79
CA LEU A 79 -2.32 -4.98 -7.43
C LEU A 79 -2.67 -5.72 -8.72
N ASN A 80 -3.95 -6.01 -8.93
CA ASN A 80 -4.46 -6.67 -10.12
C ASN A 80 -5.85 -6.12 -10.46
N GLU A 81 -6.13 -5.95 -11.74
CA GLU A 81 -7.46 -5.60 -12.22
C GLU A 81 -8.42 -6.78 -12.09
N GLY A 82 -9.65 -6.51 -11.68
CA GLY A 82 -10.68 -7.53 -11.50
C GLY A 82 -11.88 -7.03 -10.71
N ASN A 83 -12.94 -7.83 -10.64
CA ASN A 83 -14.17 -7.49 -9.94
C ASN A 83 -14.78 -6.13 -10.38
N GLY A 84 -14.67 -5.80 -11.68
CA GLY A 84 -15.15 -4.52 -12.22
C GLY A 84 -14.25 -3.32 -11.91
N GLN A 85 -13.07 -3.51 -11.30
CA GLN A 85 -12.13 -2.44 -11.00
C GLN A 85 -10.91 -2.49 -11.92
N THR A 86 -10.54 -1.35 -12.47
CA THR A 86 -9.32 -1.16 -13.29
C THR A 86 -8.30 -0.30 -12.55
N PHE A 87 -7.04 -0.39 -12.94
CA PHE A 87 -6.00 0.50 -12.43
C PHE A 87 -6.34 1.97 -12.66
N GLN A 88 -6.86 2.31 -13.85
CA GLN A 88 -7.26 3.67 -14.17
C GLN A 88 -8.32 4.20 -13.21
N GLN A 89 -9.37 3.43 -12.95
CA GLN A 89 -10.44 3.84 -12.04
C GLN A 89 -9.96 4.05 -10.60
N VAL A 90 -9.07 3.15 -10.12
CA VAL A 90 -8.67 3.14 -8.70
C VAL A 90 -7.49 4.05 -8.43
N HIS A 91 -6.51 4.14 -9.34
CA HIS A 91 -5.29 4.89 -9.09
C HIS A 91 -5.31 6.32 -9.65
N VAL A 92 -6.22 6.60 -10.61
CA VAL A 92 -6.29 7.92 -11.27
C VAL A 92 -7.64 8.58 -11.00
N ASN A 93 -8.74 8.04 -11.52
CA ASN A 93 -10.05 8.70 -11.43
C ASN A 93 -10.51 8.89 -9.96
N LEU A 94 -10.25 7.91 -9.08
CA LEU A 94 -10.53 8.09 -7.66
C LEU A 94 -9.73 9.24 -7.04
N VAL A 95 -8.47 9.44 -7.44
CA VAL A 95 -7.66 10.58 -6.95
C VAL A 95 -8.27 11.89 -7.41
N GLU A 96 -8.69 12.00 -8.69
CA GLU A 96 -9.39 13.18 -9.20
C GLU A 96 -10.64 13.49 -8.38
N HIS A 97 -11.49 12.49 -8.10
CA HIS A 97 -12.70 12.67 -7.30
C HIS A 97 -12.38 13.10 -5.85
N ILE A 98 -11.34 12.52 -5.24
CA ILE A 98 -10.91 12.88 -3.88
C ILE A 98 -10.46 14.35 -3.84
N LEU A 99 -9.61 14.76 -4.77
CA LEU A 99 -9.08 16.13 -4.81
C LEU A 99 -10.21 17.14 -5.02
N ALA A 100 -11.08 16.91 -6.01
CA ALA A 100 -12.23 17.77 -6.28
C ALA A 100 -13.18 17.85 -5.07
N ALA A 101 -13.44 16.74 -4.40
CA ALA A 101 -14.31 16.71 -3.22
C ALA A 101 -13.68 17.45 -2.02
N ALA A 102 -12.37 17.22 -1.78
CA ALA A 102 -11.65 17.84 -0.66
C ALA A 102 -11.57 19.37 -0.83
N GLN A 103 -11.26 19.85 -2.05
CA GLN A 103 -11.26 21.28 -2.38
C GLN A 103 -12.64 21.91 -2.19
N ALA A 104 -13.71 21.26 -2.64
CA ALA A 104 -15.08 21.79 -2.55
C ALA A 104 -15.60 21.98 -1.12
N VAL A 105 -14.95 21.37 -0.12
CA VAL A 105 -15.31 21.46 1.32
C VAL A 105 -14.14 21.93 2.18
N ASP A 106 -13.14 22.59 1.56
CA ASP A 106 -12.01 23.25 2.20
C ASP A 106 -11.18 22.33 3.12
N VAL A 107 -10.95 21.06 2.72
CA VAL A 107 -10.02 20.18 3.43
C VAL A 107 -8.59 20.50 2.99
N PRO A 108 -7.74 21.05 3.86
CA PRO A 108 -6.43 21.57 3.44
C PRO A 108 -5.37 20.49 3.20
N ARG A 109 -5.47 19.33 3.86
CA ARG A 109 -4.40 18.33 3.93
C ARG A 109 -4.75 17.04 3.21
N TYR A 110 -3.85 16.54 2.33
CA TYR A 110 -4.02 15.26 1.64
C TYR A 110 -2.75 14.40 1.75
N LEU A 111 -2.92 13.17 2.21
CA LEU A 111 -1.87 12.15 2.21
C LEU A 111 -2.19 11.08 1.16
N HIS A 112 -1.23 10.82 0.28
CA HIS A 112 -1.38 9.88 -0.83
C HIS A 112 -0.43 8.69 -0.69
N MET A 113 -0.96 7.46 -0.75
CA MET A 113 -0.15 6.25 -0.83
C MET A 113 0.15 5.93 -2.29
N SER A 114 1.35 6.23 -2.74
CA SER A 114 1.89 5.86 -4.04
C SER A 114 2.61 4.51 -3.98
N ALA A 115 3.59 4.28 -4.81
CA ALA A 115 4.47 3.12 -4.80
C ALA A 115 5.88 3.54 -5.22
N LEU A 116 6.87 2.81 -4.75
CA LEU A 116 8.26 3.04 -5.15
C LEU A 116 8.39 2.85 -6.67
N HIS A 117 9.14 3.73 -7.33
CA HIS A 117 9.29 3.80 -8.79
C HIS A 117 7.99 3.97 -9.60
N ALA A 118 6.90 4.43 -8.97
CA ALA A 118 5.72 4.85 -9.69
C ALA A 118 6.03 6.09 -10.54
N GLN A 119 5.86 5.96 -11.87
CA GLN A 119 6.13 7.02 -12.84
C GLN A 119 5.11 6.92 -13.98
N ALA A 120 4.46 8.05 -14.31
CA ALA A 120 3.37 8.09 -15.28
C ALA A 120 3.80 7.66 -16.70
N THR A 121 5.01 8.05 -17.11
CA THR A 121 5.53 7.81 -18.47
C THR A 121 6.43 6.58 -18.57
N GLU A 122 7.32 6.37 -17.59
CA GLU A 122 8.40 5.38 -17.67
C GLU A 122 8.13 4.11 -16.85
N GLY A 123 7.02 4.06 -16.13
CA GLY A 123 6.64 2.88 -15.34
C GLY A 123 6.58 1.62 -16.21
N THR A 124 7.30 0.57 -15.80
CA THR A 124 7.42 -0.67 -16.56
C THR A 124 6.11 -1.44 -16.70
N SER A 125 5.18 -1.27 -15.73
CA SER A 125 3.86 -1.89 -15.71
C SER A 125 2.73 -0.84 -15.73
N ARG A 126 1.52 -1.27 -16.05
CA ARG A 126 0.33 -0.42 -15.93
C ARG A 126 0.08 0.01 -14.49
N TYR A 127 0.35 -0.88 -13.53
CA TYR A 127 0.31 -0.57 -12.10
C TYR A 127 1.20 0.63 -11.76
N LEU A 128 2.50 0.58 -12.10
CA LEU A 128 3.44 1.65 -11.79
C LEU A 128 3.10 2.95 -12.53
N ARG A 129 2.67 2.86 -13.79
CA ARG A 129 2.23 4.05 -14.55
C ARG A 129 1.02 4.72 -13.93
N THR A 130 -0.02 3.97 -13.62
CA THR A 130 -1.24 4.56 -13.05
C THR A 130 -1.06 5.06 -11.62
N LYS A 131 -0.18 4.41 -10.83
CA LYS A 131 0.23 4.94 -9.52
C LYS A 131 0.98 6.27 -9.67
N GLY A 132 1.87 6.39 -10.66
CA GLY A 132 2.56 7.63 -11.00
C GLY A 132 1.61 8.73 -11.46
N MET A 133 0.67 8.41 -12.37
CA MET A 133 -0.36 9.36 -12.80
C MET A 133 -1.19 9.91 -11.63
N GLY A 134 -1.65 9.03 -10.72
CA GLY A 134 -2.41 9.45 -9.55
C GLY A 134 -1.57 10.31 -8.59
N GLU A 135 -0.28 10.02 -8.45
CA GLU A 135 0.61 10.83 -7.64
C GLU A 135 0.87 12.21 -8.27
N ASP A 136 1.07 12.27 -9.58
CA ASP A 136 1.28 13.55 -10.30
C ASP A 136 0.02 14.43 -10.21
N LEU A 137 -1.18 13.84 -10.33
CA LEU A 137 -2.44 14.54 -10.09
C LEU A 137 -2.52 15.08 -8.66
N ALA A 138 -2.12 14.30 -7.67
CA ALA A 138 -2.13 14.73 -6.27
C ALA A 138 -1.20 15.93 -6.03
N HIS A 139 -0.07 16.00 -6.72
CA HIS A 139 0.93 17.08 -6.60
C HIS A 139 0.77 18.19 -7.65
N ALA A 140 -0.22 18.11 -8.54
CA ALA A 140 -0.58 19.24 -9.37
C ALA A 140 -0.97 20.44 -8.47
N ASP A 141 -0.96 21.63 -9.02
CA ASP A 141 -1.35 22.84 -8.27
C ASP A 141 -2.84 22.80 -7.95
N THR A 142 -3.15 22.14 -6.86
CA THR A 142 -4.51 21.96 -6.34
C THR A 142 -4.84 22.90 -5.17
N GLY A 143 -3.89 23.73 -4.73
CA GLY A 143 -4.02 24.53 -3.51
C GLY A 143 -4.04 23.72 -2.22
N MET A 144 -3.88 22.39 -2.30
CA MET A 144 -3.86 21.49 -1.15
C MET A 144 -2.44 21.21 -0.66
N GLN A 145 -2.33 20.96 0.64
CA GLN A 145 -1.09 20.53 1.28
C GLN A 145 -0.92 19.02 1.11
N VAL A 146 -0.22 18.60 0.07
CA VAL A 146 -0.06 17.18 -0.30
C VAL A 146 1.24 16.59 0.24
N THR A 147 1.22 15.32 0.64
CA THR A 147 2.40 14.48 0.87
C THR A 147 2.15 13.10 0.30
N SER A 148 3.08 12.57 -0.48
CA SER A 148 3.02 11.21 -1.01
C SER A 148 4.05 10.30 -0.36
N PHE A 149 3.67 9.03 -0.18
CA PHE A 149 4.54 7.98 0.33
C PHE A 149 4.72 6.91 -0.75
N ARG A 150 5.95 6.56 -1.02
CA ARG A 150 6.39 5.57 -2.03
C ARG A 150 7.08 4.40 -1.34
N PRO A 151 6.34 3.50 -0.72
CA PRO A 151 6.94 2.35 -0.06
C PRO A 151 7.42 1.30 -1.05
N SER A 152 8.49 0.58 -0.66
CA SER A 152 8.78 -0.76 -1.15
C SER A 152 7.68 -1.72 -0.70
N VAL A 153 7.86 -3.04 -0.85
CA VAL A 153 6.89 -4.00 -0.34
C VAL A 153 6.71 -3.85 1.17
N ILE A 154 5.46 -3.62 1.59
CA ILE A 154 5.13 -3.41 3.00
C ILE A 154 4.85 -4.76 3.66
N PHE A 155 5.47 -5.02 4.81
CA PHE A 155 5.25 -6.24 5.60
C PHE A 155 4.77 -5.93 7.02
N GLY A 156 4.16 -6.93 7.66
CA GLY A 156 3.68 -6.85 9.04
C GLY A 156 2.45 -7.74 9.28
N PRO A 157 1.92 -7.78 10.51
CA PRO A 157 0.73 -8.59 10.82
C PRO A 157 -0.42 -8.28 9.88
N GLY A 158 -0.88 -9.30 9.14
CA GLY A 158 -1.96 -9.16 8.14
C GLY A 158 -1.49 -8.76 6.73
N ASP A 159 -0.18 -8.75 6.44
CA ASP A 159 0.32 -8.42 5.10
C ASP A 159 -0.13 -9.42 4.02
N GLY A 160 -0.17 -8.93 2.78
CA GLY A 160 -0.47 -9.77 1.63
C GLY A 160 0.76 -10.43 1.00
N PHE A 161 1.98 -10.09 1.40
CA PHE A 161 3.20 -10.60 0.77
C PHE A 161 3.64 -11.93 1.38
N PHE A 162 4.08 -11.93 2.64
CA PHE A 162 4.54 -13.13 3.32
C PHE A 162 3.42 -14.16 3.49
N ASN A 163 2.22 -13.73 3.86
CA ASN A 163 1.06 -14.61 4.02
C ASN A 163 0.66 -15.31 2.72
N ARG A 164 0.79 -14.63 1.57
CA ARG A 164 0.52 -15.22 0.27
C ARG A 164 1.56 -16.27 -0.11
N PHE A 165 2.86 -15.97 0.06
CA PHE A 165 3.91 -16.96 -0.18
C PHE A 165 3.79 -18.13 0.80
N ALA A 166 3.50 -17.90 2.07
CA ALA A 166 3.25 -18.97 3.03
C ALA A 166 2.12 -19.90 2.56
N THR A 167 1.00 -19.33 2.08
CA THR A 167 -0.12 -20.12 1.55
C THR A 167 0.29 -20.94 0.33
N LEU A 168 0.99 -20.33 -0.64
CA LEU A 168 1.44 -21.02 -1.85
C LEU A 168 2.45 -22.13 -1.52
N LEU A 169 3.39 -21.88 -0.61
CA LEU A 169 4.39 -22.85 -0.18
C LEU A 169 3.78 -24.03 0.58
N LYS A 170 2.68 -23.82 1.33
CA LYS A 170 1.95 -24.91 2.02
C LYS A 170 1.31 -25.89 1.04
N ILE A 171 0.78 -25.42 -0.10
CA ILE A 171 0.11 -26.25 -1.10
C ILE A 171 1.05 -26.84 -2.15
N THR A 172 2.24 -26.26 -2.34
CA THR A 172 3.23 -26.75 -3.30
C THR A 172 3.99 -27.95 -2.69
N PRO A 173 4.13 -29.10 -3.39
CA PRO A 173 4.64 -30.31 -2.75
C PRO A 173 6.15 -30.29 -2.46
N VAL A 174 7.01 -30.08 -3.44
CA VAL A 174 8.48 -30.13 -3.30
C VAL A 174 9.16 -28.94 -3.94
N VAL A 175 8.88 -28.71 -5.22
CA VAL A 175 9.52 -27.67 -6.04
C VAL A 175 8.60 -26.49 -6.19
N PHE A 176 9.11 -25.30 -5.86
CA PHE A 176 8.40 -24.03 -6.05
C PHE A 176 8.99 -23.25 -7.22
N PRO A 177 8.32 -23.22 -8.39
CA PRO A 177 8.77 -22.44 -9.55
C PRO A 177 8.49 -20.95 -9.31
N LEU A 178 9.54 -20.14 -9.32
CA LEU A 178 9.48 -18.72 -9.02
C LEU A 178 9.85 -17.87 -10.23
N ALA A 179 8.94 -17.03 -10.68
CA ALA A 179 9.22 -15.99 -11.66
C ALA A 179 10.09 -14.88 -11.07
N CYS A 180 11.00 -14.30 -11.85
CA CYS A 180 11.84 -13.18 -11.50
C CYS A 180 12.57 -13.35 -10.13
N PRO A 181 13.32 -14.46 -9.91
CA PRO A 181 13.93 -14.77 -8.62
C PRO A 181 14.91 -13.70 -8.13
N ASP A 182 15.54 -12.97 -9.04
CA ASP A 182 16.57 -11.99 -8.77
C ASP A 182 16.04 -10.57 -8.57
N ALA A 183 14.72 -10.34 -8.76
CA ALA A 183 14.09 -9.05 -8.47
C ALA A 183 14.35 -8.64 -7.02
N ARG A 184 14.84 -7.41 -6.80
CA ARG A 184 15.31 -6.93 -5.49
C ARG A 184 14.25 -6.11 -4.79
N PHE A 185 14.15 -6.30 -3.48
CA PHE A 185 13.22 -5.59 -2.60
C PHE A 185 13.95 -5.11 -1.35
N ALA A 186 13.50 -3.98 -0.82
CA ALA A 186 13.86 -3.51 0.52
C ALA A 186 12.58 -3.45 1.38
N PRO A 187 12.08 -4.61 1.89
CA PRO A 187 10.81 -4.68 2.60
C PRO A 187 10.73 -3.70 3.77
N VAL A 188 9.69 -2.89 3.82
CA VAL A 188 9.48 -1.89 4.87
C VAL A 188 8.37 -2.33 5.83
N TYR A 189 8.60 -2.15 7.14
CA TYR A 189 7.63 -2.50 8.15
C TYR A 189 6.43 -1.53 8.12
N VAL A 190 5.22 -2.07 8.22
CA VAL A 190 3.98 -1.28 8.21
C VAL A 190 3.94 -0.24 9.35
N GLY A 191 4.50 -0.56 10.51
CA GLY A 191 4.62 0.37 11.64
C GLY A 191 5.49 1.59 11.32
N ASP A 192 6.55 1.42 10.53
CA ASP A 192 7.41 2.52 10.10
C ASP A 192 6.67 3.40 9.07
N VAL A 193 5.94 2.78 8.12
CA VAL A 193 5.11 3.48 7.13
C VAL A 193 4.04 4.33 7.80
N VAL A 194 3.27 3.76 8.74
CA VAL A 194 2.22 4.54 9.42
C VAL A 194 2.79 5.61 10.35
N SER A 195 3.97 5.37 10.94
CA SER A 195 4.68 6.40 11.72
C SER A 195 5.09 7.58 10.85
N ALA A 196 5.58 7.33 9.62
CA ALA A 196 5.88 8.35 8.63
C ALA A 196 4.63 9.17 8.27
N MET A 197 3.48 8.50 8.08
CA MET A 197 2.22 9.16 7.76
C MET A 197 1.72 10.04 8.92
N VAL A 198 1.77 9.55 10.16
CA VAL A 198 1.39 10.33 11.35
C VAL A 198 2.32 11.52 11.54
N ARG A 199 3.63 11.34 11.35
CA ARG A 199 4.61 12.44 11.39
C ARG A 199 4.28 13.51 10.36
N ALA A 200 3.97 13.12 9.12
CA ALA A 200 3.65 14.04 8.05
C ALA A 200 2.33 14.81 8.26
N LEU A 201 1.37 14.27 9.00
CA LEU A 201 0.16 14.99 9.38
C LEU A 201 0.47 16.14 10.35
N ALA A 202 1.43 15.95 11.26
CA ALA A 202 1.78 16.90 12.29
C ALA A 202 2.84 17.94 11.85
N ASP A 203 3.65 17.63 10.82
CA ASP A 203 4.80 18.43 10.41
C ASP A 203 4.52 19.16 9.08
N PRO A 204 4.37 20.50 9.10
CA PRO A 204 4.20 21.30 7.89
C PRO A 204 5.39 21.18 6.91
N GLY A 205 6.59 20.85 7.39
CA GLY A 205 7.77 20.63 6.54
C GLY A 205 7.65 19.42 5.60
N CYS A 206 6.64 18.57 5.81
CA CYS A 206 6.32 17.44 4.94
C CYS A 206 5.41 17.81 3.74
N VAL A 207 4.89 19.02 3.67
CA VAL A 207 4.03 19.47 2.59
C VAL A 207 4.81 19.55 1.27
N GLY A 208 4.22 19.08 0.18
CA GLY A 208 4.82 19.03 -1.16
C GLY A 208 5.84 17.91 -1.34
N LYS A 209 6.12 17.11 -0.31
CA LYS A 209 7.15 16.07 -0.36
C LYS A 209 6.63 14.74 -0.87
N ARG A 210 7.56 13.98 -1.47
CA ARG A 210 7.40 12.58 -1.86
C ARG A 210 8.46 11.78 -1.12
N TYR A 211 8.06 10.82 -0.30
CA TYR A 211 8.95 10.05 0.56
C TYR A 211 9.08 8.61 0.08
N ASP A 212 10.28 8.22 -0.32
CA ASP A 212 10.61 6.82 -0.60
C ASP A 212 10.87 6.10 0.72
N LEU A 213 10.13 5.01 0.97
CA LEU A 213 10.15 4.29 2.24
C LEU A 213 10.62 2.85 2.03
N CYS A 214 11.80 2.54 2.55
CA CYS A 214 12.42 1.23 2.44
C CYS A 214 12.84 0.68 3.79
N GLY A 215 12.86 -0.65 3.89
CA GLY A 215 13.50 -1.32 5.01
C GLY A 215 15.03 -1.20 4.96
N PRO A 216 15.72 -1.68 6.01
CA PRO A 216 17.16 -1.44 6.17
C PRO A 216 18.04 -2.38 5.32
N ARG A 217 17.47 -3.42 4.72
CA ARG A 217 18.20 -4.44 3.96
C ARG A 217 17.51 -4.76 2.65
N ILE A 218 18.32 -5.15 1.67
CA ILE A 218 17.87 -5.56 0.32
C ILE A 218 17.92 -7.08 0.23
N TYR A 219 16.88 -7.66 -0.35
CA TYR A 219 16.75 -9.10 -0.57
C TYR A 219 16.31 -9.38 -1.99
N SER A 220 16.74 -10.52 -2.57
CA SER A 220 16.12 -11.03 -3.78
C SER A 220 14.75 -11.63 -3.47
N LEU A 221 13.86 -11.68 -4.46
CA LEU A 221 12.56 -12.35 -4.30
C LEU A 221 12.74 -13.81 -3.89
N LYS A 222 13.74 -14.50 -4.45
CA LYS A 222 14.09 -15.87 -4.07
C LYS A 222 14.42 -15.96 -2.58
N ALA A 223 15.29 -15.10 -2.06
CA ALA A 223 15.66 -15.08 -0.65
C ALA A 223 14.45 -14.85 0.27
N LEU A 224 13.51 -13.96 -0.13
CA LEU A 224 12.28 -13.72 0.65
C LEU A 224 11.36 -14.93 0.66
N VAL A 225 11.26 -15.68 -0.44
CA VAL A 225 10.45 -16.89 -0.54
C VAL A 225 11.08 -18.03 0.26
N GLU A 226 12.40 -18.22 0.17
CA GLU A 226 13.14 -19.21 0.96
C GLU A 226 13.03 -18.94 2.46
N TYR A 227 13.23 -17.69 2.87
CA TYR A 227 13.02 -17.25 4.25
C TYR A 227 11.58 -17.56 4.74
N THR A 228 10.58 -17.32 3.90
CA THR A 228 9.19 -17.64 4.21
C THR A 228 9.00 -19.16 4.41
N ALA A 229 9.61 -19.98 3.52
CA ALA A 229 9.53 -21.44 3.58
C ALA A 229 10.15 -21.97 4.89
N ASP A 230 11.29 -21.44 5.29
CA ASP A 230 11.99 -21.80 6.52
C ASP A 230 11.14 -21.45 7.75
N LEU A 231 10.55 -20.26 7.81
CA LEU A 231 9.71 -19.83 8.93
C LEU A 231 8.47 -20.70 9.14
N ILE A 232 7.83 -21.15 8.04
CA ILE A 232 6.65 -22.02 8.15
C ILE A 232 7.01 -23.51 8.25
N GLY A 233 8.30 -23.83 8.43
CA GLY A 233 8.78 -25.21 8.56
C GLY A 233 8.58 -26.08 7.31
N ARG A 234 8.57 -25.47 6.12
CA ARG A 234 8.35 -26.16 4.84
C ARG A 234 9.61 -26.13 3.98
N ARG A 235 10.37 -27.23 3.99
CA ARG A 235 11.50 -27.38 3.08
C ARG A 235 11.02 -27.46 1.63
N ARG A 236 11.28 -26.39 0.84
CA ARG A 236 10.93 -26.29 -0.58
C ARG A 236 12.16 -25.92 -1.38
N ILE A 237 12.30 -26.54 -2.54
CA ILE A 237 13.36 -26.19 -3.49
C ILE A 237 12.80 -25.05 -4.36
N VAL A 238 13.25 -23.84 -4.15
CA VAL A 238 12.83 -22.67 -4.94
C VAL A 238 13.69 -22.61 -6.20
N ILE A 239 13.07 -22.86 -7.35
CA ILE A 239 13.72 -22.84 -8.66
C ILE A 239 13.28 -21.58 -9.43
N GLY A 240 14.26 -20.73 -9.78
CA GLY A 240 14.02 -19.58 -10.63
C GLY A 240 13.64 -20.01 -12.05
N LEU A 241 12.58 -19.43 -12.57
CA LEU A 241 12.18 -19.65 -13.95
C LEU A 241 12.97 -18.73 -14.89
N PRO A 242 13.40 -19.23 -16.07
CA PRO A 242 13.90 -18.36 -17.13
C PRO A 242 12.79 -17.42 -17.62
N ASP A 243 13.13 -16.33 -18.28
CA ASP A 243 12.20 -15.27 -18.69
C ASP A 243 10.97 -15.81 -19.44
N VAL A 244 11.15 -16.71 -20.38
CA VAL A 244 10.04 -17.35 -21.13
C VAL A 244 9.11 -18.12 -20.19
N GLY A 245 9.66 -18.84 -19.20
CA GLY A 245 8.90 -19.58 -18.20
C GLY A 245 8.13 -18.63 -17.27
N ALA A 246 8.74 -17.53 -16.85
CA ALA A 246 8.11 -16.51 -16.02
C ALA A 246 6.92 -15.84 -16.72
N ARG A 247 7.07 -15.51 -18.00
CA ARG A 247 5.97 -14.95 -18.83
C ARG A 247 4.83 -15.95 -19.04
N LEU A 248 5.19 -17.22 -19.27
CA LEU A 248 4.18 -18.28 -19.41
C LEU A 248 3.41 -18.48 -18.10
N GLN A 249 4.12 -18.54 -16.96
CA GLN A 249 3.51 -18.62 -15.64
C GLN A 249 2.54 -17.44 -15.41
N ALA A 250 2.94 -16.21 -15.75
CA ALA A 250 2.10 -15.03 -15.61
C ALA A 250 0.82 -15.13 -16.47
N ARG A 251 0.92 -15.59 -17.72
CA ARG A 251 -0.22 -15.78 -18.63
C ARG A 251 -1.19 -16.85 -18.13
N ILE A 252 -0.70 -17.93 -17.56
CA ILE A 252 -1.56 -19.01 -17.03
C ILE A 252 -2.21 -18.54 -15.72
N PHE A 253 -1.44 -17.98 -14.79
CA PHE A 253 -1.92 -17.64 -13.46
C PHE A 253 -2.90 -16.48 -13.44
N GLN A 254 -2.83 -15.58 -14.42
CA GLN A 254 -3.85 -14.51 -14.54
C GLN A 254 -5.25 -15.02 -14.88
N LEU A 255 -5.40 -16.26 -15.39
CA LEU A 255 -6.68 -16.91 -15.68
C LEU A 255 -7.27 -17.59 -14.46
N LEU A 256 -6.47 -17.85 -13.42
CA LEU A 256 -6.92 -18.51 -12.19
C LEU A 256 -7.73 -17.55 -11.31
N PRO A 257 -8.70 -18.07 -10.53
CA PRO A 257 -9.40 -17.30 -9.52
C PRO A 257 -8.41 -16.61 -8.55
N GLY A 258 -8.64 -15.33 -8.25
CA GLY A 258 -7.74 -14.55 -7.39
C GLY A 258 -6.47 -14.06 -8.07
N LYS A 259 -6.22 -14.43 -9.34
CA LYS A 259 -5.07 -13.97 -10.16
C LYS A 259 -3.76 -13.93 -9.37
N PRO A 260 -3.23 -15.09 -8.94
CA PRO A 260 -2.07 -15.15 -8.05
C PRO A 260 -0.81 -14.50 -8.63
N PHE A 261 -0.67 -14.45 -9.95
CA PHE A 261 0.40 -13.76 -10.65
C PHE A 261 -0.07 -13.35 -12.04
N THR A 262 0.18 -12.11 -12.46
CA THR A 262 -0.29 -11.58 -13.75
C THR A 262 0.88 -11.07 -14.57
N MET A 263 0.64 -10.82 -15.87
CA MET A 263 1.64 -10.19 -16.73
C MET A 263 2.05 -8.79 -16.21
N ASP A 264 1.13 -8.05 -15.61
CA ASP A 264 1.45 -6.75 -15.01
C ASP A 264 2.35 -6.89 -13.78
N ASN A 265 2.14 -7.93 -12.96
CA ASN A 265 3.05 -8.25 -11.85
C ASN A 265 4.44 -8.63 -12.37
N TYR A 266 4.52 -9.46 -13.43
CA TYR A 266 5.79 -9.78 -14.08
C TYR A 266 6.52 -8.51 -14.55
N LEU A 267 5.82 -7.59 -15.21
CA LEU A 267 6.39 -6.32 -15.67
C LEU A 267 6.83 -5.43 -14.50
N SER A 268 6.07 -5.39 -13.41
CA SER A 268 6.45 -4.66 -12.20
C SER A 268 7.75 -5.20 -11.58
N LEU A 269 7.96 -6.52 -11.63
CA LEU A 269 9.16 -7.18 -11.12
C LEU A 269 10.43 -6.94 -11.97
N GLN A 270 10.30 -6.32 -13.15
CA GLN A 270 11.45 -5.89 -13.95
C GLN A 270 12.11 -4.62 -13.38
N THR A 271 11.45 -3.96 -12.42
CA THR A 271 11.98 -2.81 -11.69
C THR A 271 12.23 -3.23 -10.25
N ASP A 272 13.46 -3.08 -9.77
CA ASP A 272 13.80 -3.36 -8.39
C ASP A 272 13.06 -2.42 -7.44
N SER A 273 12.49 -2.95 -6.36
CA SER A 273 11.77 -2.17 -5.35
C SER A 273 12.71 -1.77 -4.19
N ILE A 274 13.73 -0.99 -4.53
CA ILE A 274 14.76 -0.50 -3.61
C ILE A 274 14.86 1.03 -3.71
N CYS A 275 15.10 1.70 -2.58
CA CYS A 275 15.27 3.15 -2.56
C CYS A 275 16.68 3.56 -3.02
N GLY A 276 16.77 4.58 -3.85
CA GLY A 276 18.02 5.30 -4.05
C GLY A 276 18.40 6.14 -2.81
N HIS A 277 17.38 6.72 -2.18
CA HIS A 277 17.49 7.42 -0.89
C HIS A 277 16.30 7.02 -0.02
N ASN A 278 16.56 6.57 1.21
CA ASN A 278 15.50 6.16 2.14
C ASN A 278 15.15 7.34 3.08
N ASN A 279 13.95 7.90 2.90
CA ASN A 279 13.52 9.08 3.65
C ASN A 279 13.01 8.79 5.08
N LEU A 280 12.98 7.54 5.54
CA LEU A 280 12.59 7.23 6.93
C LEU A 280 13.48 7.94 7.96
N ALA A 281 14.78 8.02 7.68
CA ALA A 281 15.74 8.71 8.57
C ALA A 281 15.44 10.21 8.69
N GLU A 282 15.03 10.87 7.59
CA GLU A 282 14.64 12.30 7.60
C GLU A 282 13.40 12.54 8.47
N LEU A 283 12.52 11.55 8.55
CA LEU A 283 11.33 11.57 9.40
C LEU A 283 11.61 11.14 10.84
N GLY A 284 12.89 10.87 11.20
CA GLY A 284 13.31 10.43 12.52
C GLY A 284 12.90 8.99 12.84
N ILE A 285 12.67 8.16 11.82
CA ILE A 285 12.22 6.77 11.96
C ILE A 285 13.37 5.83 11.61
N GLN A 286 13.70 4.93 12.54
CA GLN A 286 14.67 3.85 12.30
C GLN A 286 13.92 2.63 11.74
N PRO A 287 14.22 2.21 10.49
CA PRO A 287 13.50 1.13 9.86
C PRO A 287 13.76 -0.21 10.55
N GLN A 288 12.68 -0.94 10.80
CA GLN A 288 12.71 -2.27 11.43
C GLN A 288 13.04 -3.36 10.41
N THR A 289 13.75 -4.41 10.85
CA THR A 289 14.08 -5.55 10.00
C THR A 289 12.97 -6.58 9.97
N MET A 290 12.85 -7.33 8.86
CA MET A 290 11.86 -8.40 8.76
C MET A 290 12.18 -9.56 9.69
N GLU A 291 13.46 -9.86 9.95
CA GLU A 291 13.90 -10.94 10.82
C GLU A 291 13.45 -10.75 12.27
N ALA A 292 13.33 -9.50 12.72
CA ALA A 292 12.85 -9.18 14.05
C ALA A 292 11.34 -9.36 14.22
N LEU A 293 10.56 -9.19 13.15
CA LEU A 293 9.11 -9.03 13.25
C LEU A 293 8.31 -10.16 12.59
N VAL A 294 8.73 -10.66 11.42
CA VAL A 294 7.98 -11.68 10.67
C VAL A 294 7.77 -12.97 11.45
N PRO A 295 8.76 -13.48 12.23
CA PRO A 295 8.57 -14.69 13.03
C PRO A 295 7.45 -14.58 14.08
N GLY A 296 7.12 -13.37 14.49
CA GLY A 296 6.07 -13.10 15.49
C GLY A 296 4.65 -13.32 14.99
N TYR A 297 4.42 -13.26 13.66
CA TYR A 297 3.06 -13.35 13.11
C TYR A 297 2.88 -14.38 11.98
N LEU A 298 3.96 -14.80 11.34
CA LEU A 298 3.93 -15.80 10.26
C LEU A 298 4.23 -17.20 10.83
N ARG A 299 3.18 -18.06 10.91
CA ARG A 299 3.29 -19.44 11.41
C ARG A 299 2.54 -20.42 10.50
#